data_de63b8e0b94d3efba687e815490e42de
#
_entry.id   de63b8e0b94d3efba687e815490e42de
#
_cell.length_a   1.000
_cell.length_b   1.000
_cell.length_c   1.000
_cell.angle_alpha   90.00
_cell.angle_beta   90.00
_cell.angle_gamma   90.00
#
_symmetry.space_group_name_H-M   'P 1'
#
loop_
_entity.id
_entity.type
_entity.pdbx_description
1 polymer ?
#
loop_
_entity_poly.entity_id
_entity_poly.type
_entity_poly.pdbx_seq_one_letter_code
_entity_poly.pdbx_strand_id
1 'polypeptide(L)'
;QCLSVFVLIALIPLLLHKKLAFQQESKVKQRATWKDFGLFFRQKGISRQVIFLVLYYTGIIGVMSMLKPFMVDLGYSMKEIGFLCGIVGIGSAFVMAYPAGLFVRRWGYKRMRVIFAFIMFLATISFVLLSLSHPTTLLLTLPIVVLWGSYGMGTVVVYTSSMQHVRAGREGTDFTVQTVITHLMGILISIICGIIANSIGYTGMFALQGAIALASFFYTMYMNEQSKDNERNTIQEI
;
A
#
# COMPACT_ATOMS: atom_id res chain seq x y z
N GLN A 1 -25.51 0.90 13.13
CA GLN A 1 -26.10 -0.35 13.63
C GLN A 1 -25.98 -1.51 12.61
N CYS A 2 -26.26 -1.32 11.32
CA CYS A 2 -26.11 -2.40 10.31
C CYS A 2 -24.66 -2.92 10.20
N LEU A 3 -23.65 -2.07 10.32
CA LEU A 3 -22.24 -2.44 10.23
C LEU A 3 -21.82 -3.35 11.40
N SER A 4 -22.33 -3.10 12.60
CA SER A 4 -22.06 -3.91 13.80
C SER A 4 -22.64 -5.32 13.66
N VAL A 5 -23.85 -5.43 13.10
CA VAL A 5 -24.49 -6.73 12.81
C VAL A 5 -23.69 -7.52 11.76
N PHE A 6 -23.21 -6.85 10.71
CA PHE A 6 -22.40 -7.49 9.67
C PHE A 6 -21.06 -8.02 10.23
N VAL A 7 -20.41 -7.27 11.10
CA VAL A 7 -19.18 -7.71 11.78
C VAL A 7 -19.44 -8.92 12.68
N LEU A 8 -20.55 -8.91 13.43
CA LEU A 8 -20.93 -10.04 14.28
C LEU A 8 -21.20 -11.31 13.45
N ILE A 9 -21.93 -11.19 12.33
CA ILE A 9 -22.17 -12.31 11.40
C ILE A 9 -20.85 -12.85 10.84
N ALA A 10 -19.90 -11.97 10.46
CA ALA A 10 -18.60 -12.38 9.96
C ALA A 10 -17.73 -13.11 11.01
N LEU A 11 -17.96 -12.88 12.29
CA LEU A 11 -17.27 -13.56 13.40
C LEU A 11 -17.84 -14.95 13.72
N ILE A 12 -19.08 -15.25 13.33
CA ILE A 12 -19.75 -16.54 13.61
C ILE A 12 -18.93 -17.75 13.13
N PRO A 13 -18.37 -17.79 11.89
CA PRO A 13 -17.57 -18.90 11.42
C PRO A 13 -16.29 -19.11 12.25
N LEU A 14 -15.70 -18.04 12.75
CA LEU A 14 -14.50 -18.07 13.60
C LEU A 14 -14.83 -18.64 15.00
N LEU A 15 -15.98 -18.31 15.56
CA LEU A 15 -16.45 -18.82 16.86
C LEU A 15 -16.87 -20.30 16.79
N LEU A 16 -17.39 -20.74 15.64
CA LEU A 16 -17.81 -22.13 15.41
C LEU A 16 -16.65 -23.06 15.10
N HIS A 17 -15.49 -22.56 14.66
CA HIS A 17 -14.33 -23.37 14.30
C HIS A 17 -13.46 -23.69 15.51
N LYS A 18 -13.92 -24.63 16.33
CA LYS A 18 -13.21 -25.16 17.53
C LYS A 18 -11.77 -25.66 17.26
N LYS A 19 -11.43 -26.05 16.02
CA LYS A 19 -10.10 -26.56 15.65
C LYS A 19 -9.00 -25.49 15.58
N LEU A 20 -9.34 -24.21 15.38
CA LEU A 20 -8.35 -23.12 15.34
C LEU A 20 -7.80 -22.75 16.72
N ALA A 21 -8.55 -23.04 17.79
CA ALA A 21 -8.11 -22.79 19.15
C ALA A 21 -7.04 -23.80 19.63
N PHE A 22 -6.97 -24.99 19.05
CA PHE A 22 -6.12 -26.08 19.51
C PHE A 22 -4.71 -26.11 18.89
N GLN A 23 -4.46 -25.38 17.81
CA GLN A 23 -3.11 -25.28 17.20
C GLN A 23 -2.23 -24.18 17.79
N GLN A 24 -2.69 -23.51 18.83
CA GLN A 24 -1.94 -22.49 19.57
C GLN A 24 -1.23 -23.05 20.82
N GLU A 25 -1.03 -24.36 20.89
CA GLU A 25 -0.21 -24.97 21.94
C GLU A 25 1.27 -24.69 21.67
N SER A 26 1.86 -24.03 22.67
CA SER A 26 3.29 -23.99 23.01
C SER A 26 4.27 -23.22 22.13
N LYS A 27 3.92 -22.14 21.48
CA LYS A 27 4.93 -21.08 21.34
C LYS A 27 4.82 -20.16 22.56
N VAL A 28 5.81 -20.26 23.45
CA VAL A 28 5.96 -19.37 24.60
C VAL A 28 5.58 -17.96 24.17
N LYS A 29 4.47 -17.42 24.70
CA LYS A 29 4.04 -16.04 24.49
C LYS A 29 5.13 -15.12 25.08
N GLN A 30 6.17 -14.87 24.31
CA GLN A 30 7.16 -13.87 24.70
C GLN A 30 6.47 -12.53 24.61
N ARG A 31 6.28 -11.88 25.77
CA ARG A 31 5.71 -10.53 25.84
C ARG A 31 6.58 -9.59 25.00
N ALA A 32 5.94 -8.79 24.13
CA ALA A 32 6.63 -7.77 23.37
C ALA A 32 7.28 -6.76 24.34
N THR A 33 8.56 -6.52 24.17
CA THR A 33 9.36 -5.63 25.00
C THR A 33 9.86 -4.48 24.12
N TRP A 34 10.06 -3.29 24.68
CA TRP A 34 10.66 -2.16 23.96
C TRP A 34 11.99 -2.49 23.28
N LYS A 35 12.74 -3.44 23.84
CA LYS A 35 13.99 -3.96 23.24
C LYS A 35 13.75 -4.66 21.91
N ASP A 36 12.57 -5.24 21.69
CA ASP A 36 12.22 -5.92 20.43
C ASP A 36 12.11 -4.94 19.27
N PHE A 37 11.67 -3.69 19.55
CA PHE A 37 11.68 -2.60 18.58
C PHE A 37 13.10 -2.28 18.10
N GLY A 38 14.04 -2.10 19.01
CA GLY A 38 15.44 -1.88 18.65
C GLY A 38 16.06 -3.04 17.89
N LEU A 39 15.73 -4.27 18.29
CA LEU A 39 16.20 -5.50 17.63
C LEU A 39 15.60 -5.67 16.22
N PHE A 40 14.38 -5.19 15.96
CA PHE A 40 13.79 -5.19 14.63
C PHE A 40 14.66 -4.41 13.63
N PHE A 41 15.07 -3.18 13.98
CA PHE A 41 15.89 -2.34 13.10
C PHE A 41 17.33 -2.84 12.91
N ARG A 42 17.81 -3.73 13.79
CA ARG A 42 19.15 -4.34 13.67
C ARG A 42 19.17 -5.57 12.74
N GLN A 43 18.05 -6.03 12.22
CA GLN A 43 17.99 -7.14 11.28
C GLN A 43 18.71 -6.79 9.97
N LYS A 44 19.46 -7.75 9.42
CA LYS A 44 20.10 -7.58 8.12
C LYS A 44 19.06 -7.40 7.02
N GLY A 45 19.15 -6.29 6.28
CA GLY A 45 18.25 -5.98 5.17
C GLY A 45 16.96 -5.26 5.54
N ILE A 46 16.65 -5.07 6.84
CA ILE A 46 15.41 -4.40 7.25
C ILE A 46 15.35 -2.93 6.81
N SER A 47 16.48 -2.23 6.76
CA SER A 47 16.52 -0.84 6.27
C SER A 47 16.03 -0.72 4.84
N ARG A 48 16.40 -1.67 3.97
CA ARG A 48 15.90 -1.72 2.58
C ARG A 48 14.40 -1.98 2.54
N GLN A 49 13.92 -2.87 3.40
CA GLN A 49 12.49 -3.17 3.53
C GLN A 49 11.71 -1.93 3.98
N VAL A 50 12.20 -1.20 4.99
CA VAL A 50 11.55 0.02 5.47
C VAL A 50 11.52 1.10 4.38
N ILE A 51 12.63 1.33 3.67
CA ILE A 51 12.68 2.27 2.54
C ILE A 51 11.68 1.86 1.45
N PHE A 52 11.61 0.56 1.14
CA PHE A 52 10.62 0.05 0.19
C PHE A 52 9.19 0.35 0.65
N LEU A 53 8.83 0.05 1.89
CA LEU A 53 7.48 0.29 2.43
C LEU A 53 7.10 1.76 2.36
N VAL A 54 8.03 2.64 2.74
CA VAL A 54 7.82 4.10 2.72
C VAL A 54 7.64 4.59 1.29
N LEU A 55 8.56 4.29 0.39
CA LEU A 55 8.51 4.76 -0.99
C LEU A 55 7.32 4.18 -1.77
N TYR A 56 7.02 2.90 -1.55
CA TYR A 56 6.00 2.20 -2.33
C TYR A 56 4.60 2.81 -2.15
N TYR A 57 4.27 3.28 -0.95
CA TYR A 57 2.98 3.91 -0.69
C TYR A 57 2.97 5.43 -0.84
N THR A 58 4.10 6.10 -0.62
CA THR A 58 4.15 7.57 -0.54
C THR A 58 3.55 8.23 -1.79
N GLY A 59 3.93 7.79 -2.99
CA GLY A 59 3.47 8.37 -4.24
C GLY A 59 1.95 8.29 -4.43
N ILE A 60 1.32 7.20 -4.05
CA ILE A 60 -0.12 7.01 -4.24
C ILE A 60 -0.95 7.61 -3.10
N ILE A 61 -0.47 7.51 -1.85
CA ILE A 61 -1.18 8.06 -0.69
C ILE A 61 -1.26 9.58 -0.78
N GLY A 62 -0.20 10.24 -1.26
CA GLY A 62 -0.21 11.68 -1.47
C GLY A 62 -1.32 12.13 -2.45
N VAL A 63 -1.47 11.43 -3.57
CA VAL A 63 -2.57 11.69 -4.51
C VAL A 63 -3.93 11.42 -3.87
N MET A 64 -4.09 10.27 -3.20
CA MET A 64 -5.36 9.91 -2.56
C MET A 64 -5.79 10.90 -1.47
N SER A 65 -4.84 11.46 -0.73
CA SER A 65 -5.12 12.43 0.34
C SER A 65 -5.66 13.76 -0.21
N MET A 66 -5.16 14.20 -1.37
CA MET A 66 -5.55 15.44 -2.01
C MET A 66 -6.66 15.29 -3.05
N LEU A 67 -7.08 14.07 -3.37
CA LEU A 67 -8.13 13.80 -4.35
C LEU A 67 -9.46 14.46 -3.96
N LYS A 68 -9.90 14.34 -2.71
CA LYS A 68 -11.17 14.92 -2.27
C LYS A 68 -11.15 16.45 -2.25
N PRO A 69 -10.13 17.14 -1.67
CA PRO A 69 -9.99 18.58 -1.81
C PRO A 69 -9.97 19.04 -3.27
N PHE A 70 -9.21 18.37 -4.14
CA PHE A 70 -9.15 18.65 -5.57
C PHE A 70 -10.53 18.58 -6.24
N MET A 71 -11.34 17.56 -5.93
CA MET A 71 -12.71 17.45 -6.46
C MET A 71 -13.64 18.54 -5.95
N VAL A 72 -13.49 18.95 -4.66
CA VAL A 72 -14.25 20.06 -4.10
C VAL A 72 -13.96 21.36 -4.86
N ASP A 73 -12.70 21.64 -5.11
CA ASP A 73 -12.26 22.85 -5.81
C ASP A 73 -12.66 22.85 -7.31
N LEU A 74 -12.86 21.67 -7.90
CA LEU A 74 -13.48 21.51 -9.23
C LEU A 74 -14.99 21.69 -9.23
N GLY A 75 -15.64 21.88 -8.07
CA GLY A 75 -17.08 22.10 -7.94
C GLY A 75 -17.92 20.84 -7.84
N TYR A 76 -17.33 19.66 -7.60
CA TYR A 76 -18.09 18.43 -7.39
C TYR A 76 -18.85 18.48 -6.04
N SER A 77 -20.08 18.00 -6.04
CA SER A 77 -20.88 17.88 -4.82
C SER A 77 -20.33 16.79 -3.89
N MET A 78 -20.59 16.93 -2.58
CA MET A 78 -20.20 15.92 -1.59
C MET A 78 -20.79 14.53 -1.88
N LYS A 79 -21.97 14.48 -2.53
CA LYS A 79 -22.61 13.25 -2.96
C LYS A 79 -21.82 12.54 -4.06
N GLU A 80 -21.37 13.29 -5.07
CA GLU A 80 -20.54 12.77 -6.18
C GLU A 80 -19.17 12.31 -5.67
N ILE A 81 -18.52 13.07 -4.80
CA ILE A 81 -17.25 12.73 -4.18
C ILE A 81 -17.42 11.44 -3.34
N GLY A 82 -18.48 11.36 -2.54
CA GLY A 82 -18.80 10.17 -1.76
C GLY A 82 -19.05 8.94 -2.63
N PHE A 83 -19.75 9.09 -3.75
CA PHE A 83 -19.98 8.00 -4.69
C PHE A 83 -18.69 7.58 -5.41
N LEU A 84 -17.95 8.51 -5.99
CA LEU A 84 -16.74 8.22 -6.76
C LEU A 84 -15.61 7.66 -5.88
N CYS A 85 -15.32 8.30 -4.75
CA CYS A 85 -14.24 7.84 -3.87
C CYS A 85 -14.67 6.68 -2.97
N GLY A 86 -15.91 6.70 -2.47
CA GLY A 86 -16.41 5.69 -1.53
C GLY A 86 -16.84 4.39 -2.21
N ILE A 87 -17.74 4.47 -3.19
CA ILE A 87 -18.28 3.26 -3.83
C ILE A 87 -17.38 2.80 -4.97
N VAL A 88 -17.12 3.66 -5.94
CA VAL A 88 -16.34 3.29 -7.14
C VAL A 88 -14.88 3.06 -6.76
N GLY A 89 -14.27 3.95 -5.98
CA GLY A 89 -12.88 3.84 -5.56
C GLY A 89 -12.63 2.60 -4.69
N ILE A 90 -13.27 2.52 -3.52
CA ILE A 90 -13.07 1.39 -2.60
C ILE A 90 -13.48 0.07 -3.25
N GLY A 91 -14.56 0.06 -4.05
CA GLY A 91 -14.99 -1.10 -4.81
C GLY A 91 -13.93 -1.57 -5.79
N SER A 92 -13.26 -0.66 -6.52
CA SER A 92 -12.17 -1.00 -7.44
C SER A 92 -10.94 -1.55 -6.71
N ALA A 93 -10.58 -0.99 -5.54
CA ALA A 93 -9.49 -1.52 -4.72
C ALA A 93 -9.77 -2.95 -4.27
N PHE A 94 -10.99 -3.22 -3.80
CA PHE A 94 -11.41 -4.56 -3.38
C PHE A 94 -11.37 -5.56 -4.55
N VAL A 95 -11.96 -5.20 -5.69
CA VAL A 95 -12.00 -6.06 -6.89
C VAL A 95 -10.60 -6.36 -7.41
N MET A 96 -9.69 -5.37 -7.42
CA MET A 96 -8.32 -5.55 -7.93
C MET A 96 -7.38 -6.25 -6.94
N ALA A 97 -7.66 -6.25 -5.65
CA ALA A 97 -6.85 -6.97 -4.67
C ALA A 97 -6.90 -8.49 -4.87
N TYR A 98 -8.05 -9.04 -5.29
CA TYR A 98 -8.19 -10.48 -5.52
C TYR A 98 -7.31 -11.00 -6.67
N PRO A 99 -7.41 -10.47 -7.92
CA PRO A 99 -6.52 -10.90 -9.00
C PRO A 99 -5.05 -10.59 -8.70
N ALA A 100 -4.74 -9.51 -7.94
CA ALA A 100 -3.37 -9.22 -7.53
C ALA A 100 -2.77 -10.36 -6.71
N GLY A 101 -3.53 -10.92 -5.77
CA GLY A 101 -3.11 -12.09 -4.99
C GLY A 101 -2.86 -13.32 -5.88
N LEU A 102 -3.71 -13.57 -6.87
CA LEU A 102 -3.54 -14.66 -7.85
C LEU A 102 -2.29 -14.45 -8.72
N PHE A 103 -2.05 -13.22 -9.16
CA PHE A 103 -0.87 -12.88 -9.97
C PHE A 103 0.42 -13.03 -9.18
N VAL A 104 0.45 -12.59 -7.91
CA VAL A 104 1.59 -12.78 -7.02
C VAL A 104 1.87 -14.28 -6.81
N ARG A 105 0.83 -15.09 -6.67
CA ARG A 105 0.96 -16.55 -6.52
C ARG A 105 1.46 -17.21 -7.81
N ARG A 106 0.95 -16.80 -9.00
CA ARG A 106 1.25 -17.45 -10.28
C ARG A 106 2.58 -17.02 -10.88
N TRP A 107 2.91 -15.73 -10.84
CA TRP A 107 4.09 -15.15 -11.51
C TRP A 107 5.21 -14.74 -10.54
N GLY A 108 4.97 -14.94 -9.25
CA GLY A 108 5.94 -14.66 -8.19
C GLY A 108 5.92 -13.20 -7.71
N TYR A 109 6.15 -13.05 -6.42
CA TYR A 109 6.17 -11.78 -5.72
C TYR A 109 7.12 -10.74 -6.36
N LYS A 110 8.36 -11.16 -6.71
CA LYS A 110 9.40 -10.26 -7.22
C LYS A 110 9.00 -9.55 -8.52
N ARG A 111 8.35 -10.27 -9.46
CA ARG A 111 7.87 -9.68 -10.73
C ARG A 111 6.67 -8.77 -10.51
N MET A 112 5.69 -9.24 -9.75
CA MET A 112 4.44 -8.48 -9.53
C MET A 112 4.68 -7.19 -8.77
N ARG A 113 5.62 -7.16 -7.84
CA ARG A 113 6.03 -5.95 -7.12
C ARG A 113 6.45 -4.82 -8.06
N VAL A 114 7.21 -5.13 -9.11
CA VAL A 114 7.66 -4.13 -10.11
C VAL A 114 6.51 -3.71 -11.02
N ILE A 115 5.70 -4.66 -11.51
CA ILE A 115 4.57 -4.38 -12.39
C ILE A 115 3.54 -3.48 -11.68
N PHE A 116 3.21 -3.79 -10.43
CA PHE A 116 2.26 -2.97 -9.67
C PHE A 116 2.81 -1.59 -9.33
N ALA A 117 4.14 -1.46 -9.06
CA ALA A 117 4.77 -0.16 -8.91
C ALA A 117 4.65 0.70 -10.18
N PHE A 118 4.79 0.08 -11.35
CA PHE A 118 4.60 0.76 -12.62
C PHE A 118 3.14 1.21 -12.84
N ILE A 119 2.18 0.35 -12.51
CA ILE A 119 0.74 0.71 -12.60
C ILE A 119 0.43 1.87 -11.64
N MET A 120 1.00 1.86 -10.41
CA MET A 120 0.84 2.96 -9.45
C MET A 120 1.43 4.27 -9.99
N PHE A 121 2.57 4.21 -10.65
CA PHE A 121 3.16 5.38 -11.33
C PHE A 121 2.24 5.92 -12.43
N LEU A 122 1.71 5.06 -13.30
CA LEU A 122 0.76 5.47 -14.35
C LEU A 122 -0.52 6.08 -13.75
N ALA A 123 -1.03 5.49 -12.66
CA ALA A 123 -2.18 6.04 -11.93
C ALA A 123 -1.90 7.45 -11.41
N THR A 124 -0.71 7.69 -10.85
CA THR A 124 -0.33 9.01 -10.35
C THR A 124 -0.18 10.04 -11.48
N ILE A 125 0.46 9.66 -12.58
CA ILE A 125 0.64 10.55 -13.76
C ILE A 125 -0.71 10.93 -14.38
N SER A 126 -1.71 10.05 -14.37
CA SER A 126 -3.04 10.38 -14.87
C SER A 126 -3.67 11.57 -14.15
N PHE A 127 -3.37 11.77 -12.85
CA PHE A 127 -3.84 12.95 -12.10
C PHE A 127 -3.08 14.21 -12.43
N VAL A 128 -1.82 14.14 -12.85
CA VAL A 128 -1.09 15.31 -13.40
C VAL A 128 -1.81 15.81 -14.66
N LEU A 129 -2.14 14.90 -15.57
CA LEU A 129 -2.85 15.26 -16.80
C LEU A 129 -4.25 15.81 -16.53
N LEU A 130 -4.98 15.24 -15.58
CA LEU A 130 -6.29 15.72 -15.16
C LEU A 130 -6.25 17.13 -14.54
N SER A 131 -5.22 17.44 -13.77
CA SER A 131 -5.09 18.73 -13.11
C SER A 131 -4.81 19.89 -14.09
N LEU A 132 -4.42 19.60 -15.32
CA LEU A 132 -4.22 20.58 -16.39
C LEU A 132 -5.50 20.89 -17.17
N SER A 133 -6.59 20.16 -16.94
CA SER A 133 -7.86 20.29 -17.63
C SER A 133 -9.01 20.36 -16.63
N HIS A 134 -10.18 20.81 -17.07
CA HIS A 134 -11.42 20.67 -16.30
C HIS A 134 -12.11 19.35 -16.67
N PRO A 135 -11.82 18.26 -15.95
CA PRO A 135 -12.31 16.95 -16.33
C PRO A 135 -13.82 16.85 -16.11
N THR A 136 -14.49 16.21 -17.07
CA THR A 136 -15.87 15.79 -16.86
C THR A 136 -15.90 14.61 -15.86
N THR A 137 -17.05 14.38 -15.21
CA THR A 137 -17.22 13.27 -14.25
C THR A 137 -16.79 11.92 -14.83
N LEU A 138 -17.09 11.66 -16.10
CA LEU A 138 -16.69 10.44 -16.78
C LEU A 138 -15.17 10.32 -16.92
N LEU A 139 -14.51 11.43 -17.31
CA LEU A 139 -13.06 11.47 -17.48
C LEU A 139 -12.32 11.32 -16.14
N LEU A 140 -12.91 11.79 -15.05
CA LEU A 140 -12.36 11.65 -13.69
C LEU A 140 -12.53 10.23 -13.13
N THR A 141 -13.59 9.52 -13.51
CA THR A 141 -13.91 8.18 -12.98
C THR A 141 -12.82 7.16 -13.30
N LEU A 142 -12.29 7.13 -14.53
CA LEU A 142 -11.28 6.17 -14.94
C LEU A 142 -9.98 6.28 -14.11
N PRO A 143 -9.35 7.46 -13.96
CA PRO A 143 -8.20 7.63 -13.07
C PRO A 143 -8.48 7.26 -11.61
N ILE A 144 -9.69 7.53 -11.09
CA ILE A 144 -10.06 7.11 -9.73
C ILE A 144 -10.06 5.58 -9.63
N VAL A 145 -10.66 4.87 -10.59
CA VAL A 145 -10.65 3.40 -10.62
C VAL A 145 -9.22 2.85 -10.68
N VAL A 146 -8.38 3.42 -11.54
CA VAL A 146 -6.97 2.99 -11.69
C VAL A 146 -6.17 3.30 -10.42
N LEU A 147 -6.37 4.46 -9.80
CA LEU A 147 -5.69 4.86 -8.57
C LEU A 147 -6.03 3.91 -7.41
N TRP A 148 -7.31 3.72 -7.14
CA TRP A 148 -7.76 2.85 -6.06
C TRP A 148 -7.49 1.37 -6.35
N GLY A 149 -7.63 0.94 -7.60
CA GLY A 149 -7.28 -0.41 -8.02
C GLY A 149 -5.80 -0.70 -7.83
N SER A 150 -4.92 0.22 -8.23
CA SER A 150 -3.48 0.11 -8.02
C SER A 150 -3.10 0.13 -6.53
N TYR A 151 -3.80 0.93 -5.71
CA TYR A 151 -3.66 0.88 -4.25
C TYR A 151 -4.01 -0.49 -3.68
N GLY A 152 -5.12 -1.09 -4.12
CA GLY A 152 -5.52 -2.46 -3.73
C GLY A 152 -4.45 -3.50 -4.10
N MET A 153 -3.91 -3.45 -5.32
CA MET A 153 -2.80 -4.31 -5.74
C MET A 153 -1.53 -4.06 -4.92
N GLY A 154 -1.20 -2.80 -4.66
CA GLY A 154 -0.06 -2.40 -3.83
C GLY A 154 -0.15 -2.93 -2.39
N THR A 155 -1.35 -2.92 -1.81
CA THR A 155 -1.63 -3.46 -0.48
C THR A 155 -1.25 -4.94 -0.36
N VAL A 156 -1.59 -5.75 -1.37
CA VAL A 156 -1.20 -7.18 -1.41
C VAL A 156 0.32 -7.34 -1.39
N VAL A 157 1.04 -6.55 -2.18
CA VAL A 157 2.51 -6.58 -2.25
C VAL A 157 3.14 -6.17 -0.92
N VAL A 158 2.68 -5.07 -0.33
CA VAL A 158 3.23 -4.54 0.92
C VAL A 158 3.04 -5.52 2.07
N TYR A 159 1.85 -6.07 2.25
CA TYR A 159 1.60 -7.03 3.31
C TYR A 159 2.34 -8.36 3.10
N THR A 160 2.42 -8.84 1.85
CA THR A 160 3.24 -10.01 1.52
C THR A 160 4.71 -9.77 1.86
N SER A 161 5.25 -8.60 1.49
CA SER A 161 6.63 -8.22 1.83
C SER A 161 6.85 -8.13 3.33
N SER A 162 5.93 -7.50 4.04
CA SER A 162 6.04 -7.36 5.50
C SER A 162 6.05 -8.70 6.21
N MET A 163 5.23 -9.66 5.74
CA MET A 163 5.22 -11.01 6.29
C MET A 163 6.51 -11.80 6.01
N GLN A 164 7.22 -11.51 4.90
CA GLN A 164 8.50 -12.15 4.60
C GLN A 164 9.67 -11.63 5.46
N HIS A 165 9.50 -10.48 6.13
CA HIS A 165 10.53 -9.81 6.92
C HIS A 165 10.21 -9.81 8.41
N VAL A 166 9.54 -10.83 8.90
CA VAL A 166 9.26 -11.03 10.33
C VAL A 166 10.18 -12.11 10.92
N ARG A 167 10.58 -11.92 12.18
CA ARG A 167 11.37 -12.90 12.92
C ARG A 167 10.50 -14.04 13.47
N ALA A 168 11.01 -15.25 13.43
CA ALA A 168 10.34 -16.40 14.04
C ALA A 168 10.09 -16.17 15.56
N GLY A 169 8.85 -16.36 15.99
CA GLY A 169 8.39 -16.12 17.36
C GLY A 169 8.09 -14.66 17.71
N ARG A 170 8.28 -13.72 16.77
CA ARG A 170 7.99 -12.28 16.92
C ARG A 170 7.18 -11.73 15.74
N GLU A 171 6.50 -12.60 15.02
CA GLU A 171 5.81 -12.29 13.76
C GLU A 171 4.82 -11.12 13.93
N GLY A 172 4.00 -11.17 14.98
CA GLY A 172 3.01 -10.13 15.24
C GLY A 172 3.64 -8.77 15.56
N THR A 173 4.71 -8.74 16.35
CA THR A 173 5.41 -7.49 16.71
C THR A 173 6.07 -6.87 15.49
N ASP A 174 6.83 -7.65 14.73
CA ASP A 174 7.58 -7.16 13.57
C ASP A 174 6.65 -6.70 12.44
N PHE A 175 5.54 -7.41 12.23
CA PHE A 175 4.51 -6.98 11.28
C PHE A 175 3.84 -5.68 11.71
N THR A 176 3.48 -5.55 12.99
CA THR A 176 2.87 -4.33 13.53
C THR A 176 3.81 -3.13 13.39
N VAL A 177 5.11 -3.30 13.68
CA VAL A 177 6.11 -2.22 13.49
C VAL A 177 6.11 -1.71 12.05
N GLN A 178 6.16 -2.62 11.07
CA GLN A 178 6.15 -2.26 9.66
C GLN A 178 4.85 -1.55 9.26
N THR A 179 3.72 -2.04 9.74
CA THR A 179 2.40 -1.44 9.49
C THR A 179 2.31 -0.04 10.09
N VAL A 180 2.77 0.15 11.32
CA VAL A 180 2.79 1.47 11.98
C VAL A 180 3.67 2.46 11.22
N ILE A 181 4.87 2.05 10.80
CA ILE A 181 5.75 2.90 9.98
C ILE A 181 5.04 3.35 8.70
N THR A 182 4.40 2.42 8.00
CA THR A 182 3.69 2.72 6.75
C THR A 182 2.55 3.72 6.96
N HIS A 183 1.75 3.56 8.03
CA HIS A 183 0.65 4.47 8.35
C HIS A 183 1.13 5.86 8.81
N LEU A 184 2.17 5.92 9.65
CA LEU A 184 2.77 7.19 10.08
C LEU A 184 3.31 7.98 8.89
N MET A 185 4.02 7.30 7.97
CA MET A 185 4.49 7.94 6.74
C MET A 185 3.33 8.43 5.87
N GLY A 186 2.24 7.67 5.79
CA GLY A 186 1.02 8.10 5.09
C GLY A 186 0.42 9.39 5.66
N ILE A 187 0.38 9.52 7.00
CA ILE A 187 -0.09 10.74 7.68
C ILE A 187 0.85 11.92 7.38
N LEU A 188 2.16 11.72 7.51
CA LEU A 188 3.15 12.76 7.25
C LEU A 188 3.08 13.25 5.80
N ILE A 189 3.00 12.33 4.84
CA ILE A 189 2.86 12.67 3.42
C ILE A 189 1.56 13.43 3.15
N SER A 190 0.45 13.06 3.78
CA SER A 190 -0.82 13.78 3.61
C SER A 190 -0.72 15.23 4.08
N ILE A 191 -0.04 15.48 5.20
CA ILE A 191 0.21 16.83 5.71
C ILE A 191 1.10 17.62 4.74
N ILE A 192 2.21 17.03 4.30
CA ILE A 192 3.15 17.65 3.37
C ILE A 192 2.46 17.98 2.04
N CYS A 193 1.65 17.04 1.51
CA CYS A 193 0.89 17.27 0.28
C CYS A 193 -0.11 18.40 0.40
N GLY A 194 -0.76 18.58 1.55
CA GLY A 194 -1.64 19.72 1.80
C GLY A 194 -0.90 21.06 1.75
N ILE A 195 0.29 21.13 2.39
CA ILE A 195 1.14 22.33 2.36
C ILE A 195 1.60 22.63 0.93
N ILE A 196 2.05 21.63 0.20
CA ILE A 196 2.54 21.76 -1.17
C ILE A 196 1.40 22.17 -2.13
N ALA A 197 0.23 21.54 -2.01
CA ALA A 197 -0.93 21.87 -2.83
C ALA A 197 -1.35 23.35 -2.63
N ASN A 198 -1.27 23.85 -1.40
CA ASN A 198 -1.54 25.26 -1.11
C ASN A 198 -0.48 26.22 -1.70
N SER A 199 0.78 25.78 -1.82
CA SER A 199 1.89 26.63 -2.27
C SER A 199 2.07 26.65 -3.79
N ILE A 200 2.00 25.51 -4.46
CA ILE A 200 2.27 25.35 -5.89
C ILE A 200 1.09 24.74 -6.68
N GLY A 201 -0.07 24.62 -6.03
CA GLY A 201 -1.29 24.07 -6.62
C GLY A 201 -1.28 22.54 -6.74
N TYR A 202 -2.43 21.99 -7.16
CA TYR A 202 -2.61 20.53 -7.30
C TYR A 202 -1.71 19.93 -8.38
N THR A 203 -1.51 20.63 -9.49
CA THR A 203 -0.65 20.14 -10.60
C THR A 203 0.77 19.91 -10.13
N GLY A 204 1.35 20.91 -9.42
CA GLY A 204 2.70 20.79 -8.88
C GLY A 204 2.81 19.66 -7.83
N MET A 205 1.80 19.55 -6.98
CA MET A 205 1.75 18.48 -5.97
C MET A 205 1.63 17.08 -6.62
N PHE A 206 0.74 16.89 -7.60
CA PHE A 206 0.60 15.62 -8.33
C PHE A 206 1.88 15.29 -9.11
N ALA A 207 2.55 16.27 -9.72
CA ALA A 207 3.83 16.07 -10.41
C ALA A 207 4.92 15.58 -9.43
N LEU A 208 5.00 16.16 -8.24
CA LEU A 208 5.91 15.71 -7.19
C LEU A 208 5.62 14.26 -6.78
N GLN A 209 4.33 13.92 -6.58
CA GLN A 209 3.95 12.54 -6.25
C GLN A 209 4.26 11.57 -7.40
N GLY A 210 4.12 12.01 -8.65
CA GLY A 210 4.56 11.26 -9.84
C GLY A 210 6.06 10.98 -9.81
N ALA A 211 6.88 11.98 -9.47
CA ALA A 211 8.32 11.81 -9.32
C ALA A 211 8.68 10.82 -8.20
N ILE A 212 7.98 10.86 -7.06
CA ILE A 212 8.17 9.91 -5.96
C ILE A 212 7.73 8.49 -6.38
N ALA A 213 6.60 8.36 -7.09
CA ALA A 213 6.15 7.07 -7.60
C ALA A 213 7.13 6.48 -8.63
N LEU A 214 7.74 7.32 -9.47
CA LEU A 214 8.80 6.93 -10.39
C LEU A 214 10.05 6.46 -9.63
N ALA A 215 10.49 7.20 -8.62
CA ALA A 215 11.60 6.81 -7.76
C ALA A 215 11.32 5.47 -7.06
N SER A 216 10.10 5.26 -6.58
CA SER A 216 9.64 3.99 -6.01
C SER A 216 9.72 2.83 -7.01
N PHE A 217 9.33 3.07 -8.25
CA PHE A 217 9.43 2.07 -9.32
C PHE A 217 10.89 1.67 -9.57
N PHE A 218 11.80 2.63 -9.75
CA PHE A 218 13.23 2.34 -9.95
C PHE A 218 13.86 1.66 -8.74
N TYR A 219 13.52 2.09 -7.53
CA TYR A 219 13.99 1.45 -6.31
C TYR A 219 13.54 -0.02 -6.22
N THR A 220 12.31 -0.28 -6.61
CA THR A 220 11.74 -1.63 -6.65
C THR A 220 12.44 -2.52 -7.69
N MET A 221 12.79 -1.97 -8.85
CA MET A 221 13.60 -2.66 -9.85
C MET A 221 15.00 -3.01 -9.32
N TYR A 222 15.68 -2.03 -8.72
CA TYR A 222 16.99 -2.22 -8.10
C TYR A 222 16.99 -3.33 -7.04
N MET A 223 16.02 -3.34 -6.14
CA MET A 223 15.86 -4.41 -5.16
C MET A 223 15.67 -5.79 -5.80
N ASN A 224 15.01 -5.83 -6.95
CA ASN A 224 14.75 -7.08 -7.66
C ASN A 224 16.01 -7.66 -8.29
N GLU A 225 16.88 -6.81 -8.85
CA GLU A 225 18.19 -7.20 -9.43
C GLU A 225 19.13 -7.73 -8.36
N GLN A 226 19.29 -7.01 -7.25
CA GLN A 226 20.15 -7.48 -6.14
C GLN A 226 19.72 -8.84 -5.57
N SER A 227 18.40 -9.10 -5.55
CA SER A 227 17.91 -10.39 -5.09
C SER A 227 18.27 -11.54 -6.02
N LYS A 228 18.37 -11.29 -7.35
CA LYS A 228 18.79 -12.27 -8.34
C LYS A 228 20.31 -12.54 -8.26
N ASP A 229 21.09 -11.49 -8.04
CA ASP A 229 22.56 -11.62 -7.94
C ASP A 229 22.96 -12.39 -6.69
N ASN A 230 22.29 -12.16 -5.56
CA ASN A 230 22.52 -12.94 -4.35
C ASN A 230 22.17 -14.42 -4.54
N GLU A 231 21.09 -14.75 -5.26
CA GLU A 231 20.72 -16.14 -5.58
C GLU A 231 21.77 -16.81 -6.49
N ARG A 232 22.28 -16.09 -7.50
CA ARG A 232 23.33 -16.61 -8.39
C ARG A 232 24.62 -16.90 -7.66
N ASN A 233 25.06 -15.98 -6.78
CA ASN A 233 26.29 -16.16 -5.99
C ASN A 233 26.18 -17.35 -5.03
N THR A 234 25.03 -17.55 -4.41
CA THR A 234 24.79 -18.70 -3.52
C THR A 234 24.82 -20.05 -4.27
N ILE A 235 24.36 -20.06 -5.54
CA ILE A 235 24.41 -21.29 -6.38
C ILE A 235 25.82 -21.58 -6.88
N GLN A 236 26.69 -20.58 -7.01
CA GLN A 236 28.07 -20.77 -7.45
C GLN A 236 29.03 -21.20 -6.31
N GLU A 237 28.60 -21.02 -5.04
CA GLU A 237 29.37 -21.41 -3.87
C GLU A 237 29.05 -22.86 -3.38
N ILE A 238 28.09 -23.55 -4.04
CA ILE A 238 27.69 -24.95 -3.78
C ILE A 238 28.27 -25.86 -4.86
#